data_59a67143f9a6e7c4ea4f00c82d81e849
#
_entry.id   59a67143f9a6e7c4ea4f00c82d81e849
#
_cell.length_a   1.000
_cell.length_b   1.000
_cell.length_c   1.000
_cell.angle_alpha   90.00
_cell.angle_beta   90.00
_cell.angle_gamma   90.00
#
_symmetry.space_group_name_H-M   'P 1'
#
loop_
_entity.id
_entity.type
_entity.pdbx_description
1 polymer ?
#
loop_
_entity_poly.entity_id
_entity_poly.type
_entity_poly.pdbx_seq_one_letter_code
_entity_poly.pdbx_strand_id
1 'polypeptide(L)'
;FRGIGNREHGSLTGHEAIGIVEEVGADVTAVQPGDFVIAPFTHGCGHCAACLAGFEGNCFNQEVGGNAGYQAEYLRYTNADWSLVKVPGQPSDYSDDQLNSLLTLADVMTTGYHAGFSAEIKPGDTVAILGDGAVGLCAVIGAKLQGAGRIITLSHHADRAALATEFGATDIVSEKGDDAVKKVLELTNGV
;
A
#
# COMPACT_ATOMS: atom_id res chain seq x y z
N PHE A 1 -6.75 11.60 -12.40
CA PHE A 1 -6.35 11.33 -13.79
C PHE A 1 -5.82 12.62 -14.41
N ARG A 2 -4.52 12.76 -14.57
CA ARG A 2 -3.87 13.95 -15.14
C ARG A 2 -3.51 13.80 -16.62
N GLY A 3 -4.00 12.77 -17.31
CA GLY A 3 -3.69 12.46 -18.70
C GLY A 3 -2.23 12.10 -18.98
N ILE A 4 -1.45 11.81 -17.92
CA ILE A 4 -0.06 11.36 -18.08
C ILE A 4 -0.11 9.89 -18.47
N GLY A 5 0.50 9.53 -19.59
CA GLY A 5 0.47 8.16 -20.12
C GLY A 5 -0.70 7.88 -21.08
N ASN A 6 -1.16 8.91 -21.81
CA ASN A 6 -2.21 8.77 -22.81
C ASN A 6 -1.85 7.67 -23.82
N ARG A 7 -2.70 6.65 -23.93
CA ARG A 7 -2.61 5.61 -24.95
C ARG A 7 -3.74 5.84 -25.96
N GLU A 8 -3.46 5.72 -27.24
CA GLU A 8 -4.42 5.99 -28.34
C GLU A 8 -5.73 5.19 -28.20
N HIS A 9 -5.70 4.04 -27.55
CA HIS A 9 -6.86 3.15 -27.39
C HIS A 9 -7.35 3.03 -25.94
N GLY A 10 -6.97 3.96 -25.05
CA GLY A 10 -7.27 3.86 -23.63
C GLY A 10 -6.39 2.84 -22.91
N SER A 11 -6.59 2.72 -21.61
CA SER A 11 -5.92 1.72 -20.78
C SER A 11 -6.87 1.25 -19.68
N LEU A 12 -6.75 -0.03 -19.31
CA LEU A 12 -7.41 -0.56 -18.14
C LEU A 12 -6.87 0.13 -16.88
N THR A 13 -7.72 0.34 -15.90
CA THR A 13 -7.40 1.08 -14.68
C THR A 13 -7.58 0.23 -13.42
N GLY A 14 -6.94 0.67 -12.33
CA GLY A 14 -6.94 -0.04 -11.05
C GLY A 14 -5.82 -1.07 -10.96
N HIS A 15 -5.32 -1.26 -9.74
CA HIS A 15 -4.25 -2.20 -9.43
C HIS A 15 -4.38 -2.77 -8.00
N GLU A 16 -5.49 -2.50 -7.31
CA GLU A 16 -5.79 -2.99 -5.97
C GLU A 16 -7.09 -3.79 -6.03
N ALA A 17 -7.08 -5.03 -5.54
CA ALA A 17 -8.28 -5.85 -5.50
C ALA A 17 -8.28 -6.81 -4.32
N ILE A 18 -9.49 -7.11 -3.87
CA ILE A 18 -9.83 -8.29 -3.07
C ILE A 18 -10.93 -9.05 -3.81
N GLY A 19 -10.99 -10.35 -3.66
CA GLY A 19 -12.02 -11.10 -4.37
C GLY A 19 -12.00 -12.59 -4.07
N ILE A 20 -12.90 -13.31 -4.71
CA ILE A 20 -13.00 -14.75 -4.64
C ILE A 20 -12.34 -15.37 -5.87
N VAL A 21 -11.54 -16.40 -5.67
CA VAL A 21 -10.98 -17.19 -6.76
C VAL A 21 -12.09 -17.96 -7.46
N GLU A 22 -12.31 -17.71 -8.75
CA GLU A 22 -13.30 -18.42 -9.56
C GLU A 22 -12.68 -19.64 -10.24
N GLU A 23 -11.51 -19.47 -10.86
CA GLU A 23 -10.81 -20.51 -11.59
C GLU A 23 -9.30 -20.40 -11.33
N VAL A 24 -8.60 -21.52 -11.47
CA VAL A 24 -7.14 -21.58 -11.35
C VAL A 24 -6.52 -22.27 -12.57
N GLY A 25 -5.31 -21.85 -12.95
CA GLY A 25 -4.52 -22.56 -13.95
C GLY A 25 -4.07 -23.94 -13.44
N ALA A 26 -3.70 -24.83 -14.36
CA ALA A 26 -3.36 -26.21 -14.05
C ALA A 26 -2.16 -26.36 -13.07
N ASP A 27 -1.26 -25.38 -13.05
CA ASP A 27 -0.05 -25.40 -12.23
C ASP A 27 -0.20 -24.62 -10.90
N VAL A 28 -1.38 -24.01 -10.65
CA VAL A 28 -1.64 -23.26 -9.42
C VAL A 28 -1.97 -24.21 -8.28
N THR A 29 -1.28 -24.05 -7.16
CA THR A 29 -1.38 -24.95 -5.99
C THR A 29 -1.66 -24.24 -4.67
N ALA A 30 -1.34 -22.95 -4.55
CA ALA A 30 -1.48 -22.20 -3.29
C ALA A 30 -2.90 -21.73 -3.01
N VAL A 31 -3.70 -21.56 -4.07
CA VAL A 31 -5.10 -21.12 -3.98
C VAL A 31 -6.01 -22.05 -4.77
N GLN A 32 -7.29 -22.08 -4.43
CA GLN A 32 -8.31 -22.88 -5.11
C GLN A 32 -9.60 -22.06 -5.29
N PRO A 33 -10.50 -22.47 -6.21
CA PRO A 33 -11.80 -21.85 -6.33
C PRO A 33 -12.53 -21.77 -4.99
N GLY A 34 -13.12 -20.60 -4.70
CA GLY A 34 -13.79 -20.30 -3.45
C GLY A 34 -12.90 -19.64 -2.38
N ASP A 35 -11.58 -19.58 -2.57
CA ASP A 35 -10.70 -18.86 -1.63
C ASP A 35 -10.93 -17.37 -1.72
N PHE A 36 -11.03 -16.70 -0.55
CA PHE A 36 -11.01 -15.24 -0.46
C PHE A 36 -9.57 -14.74 -0.43
N VAL A 37 -9.23 -13.81 -1.31
CA VAL A 37 -7.85 -13.37 -1.52
C VAL A 37 -7.70 -11.86 -1.63
N ILE A 38 -6.53 -11.36 -1.24
CA ILE A 38 -6.02 -10.04 -1.60
C ILE A 38 -5.11 -10.22 -2.81
N ALA A 39 -5.30 -9.39 -3.84
CA ALA A 39 -4.49 -9.37 -5.05
C ALA A 39 -3.56 -8.13 -5.03
N PRO A 40 -2.30 -8.27 -4.60
CA PRO A 40 -1.33 -7.17 -4.58
C PRO A 40 -1.06 -6.62 -5.98
N PHE A 41 -0.72 -5.33 -6.04
CA PHE A 41 -0.39 -4.67 -7.31
C PHE A 41 0.94 -5.14 -7.90
N THR A 42 1.86 -5.60 -7.06
CA THR A 42 3.13 -6.21 -7.47
C THR A 42 3.08 -7.72 -7.27
N HIS A 43 3.63 -8.46 -8.20
CA HIS A 43 3.72 -9.89 -8.11
C HIS A 43 5.06 -10.39 -8.67
N GLY A 44 5.69 -11.24 -7.91
CA GLY A 44 6.91 -11.92 -8.30
C GLY A 44 6.64 -13.24 -9.02
N CYS A 45 7.62 -13.73 -9.76
CA CYS A 45 7.54 -15.08 -10.36
C CYS A 45 7.92 -16.20 -9.37
N GLY A 46 8.45 -15.87 -8.21
CA GLY A 46 8.85 -16.84 -7.17
C GLY A 46 10.16 -17.57 -7.40
N HIS A 47 10.78 -17.50 -8.56
CA HIS A 47 11.95 -18.32 -8.91
C HIS A 47 13.16 -17.56 -9.45
N CYS A 48 13.05 -16.27 -9.78
CA CYS A 48 14.23 -15.47 -10.15
C CYS A 48 15.05 -15.06 -8.94
N ALA A 49 16.29 -14.61 -9.16
CA ALA A 49 17.20 -14.26 -8.09
C ALA A 49 16.64 -13.16 -7.16
N ALA A 50 15.90 -12.18 -7.71
CA ALA A 50 15.28 -11.13 -6.90
C ALA A 50 14.19 -11.70 -5.98
N CYS A 51 13.28 -12.54 -6.51
CA CYS A 51 12.23 -13.17 -5.71
C CYS A 51 12.82 -14.08 -4.62
N LEU A 52 13.80 -14.91 -4.96
CA LEU A 52 14.46 -15.81 -3.99
C LEU A 52 15.21 -15.04 -2.90
N ALA A 53 15.59 -13.80 -3.16
CA ALA A 53 16.21 -12.90 -2.18
C ALA A 53 15.19 -12.07 -1.37
N GLY A 54 13.87 -12.25 -1.59
CA GLY A 54 12.80 -11.51 -0.89
C GLY A 54 12.53 -10.12 -1.47
N PHE A 55 12.90 -9.88 -2.73
CA PHE A 55 12.67 -8.62 -3.44
C PHE A 55 11.71 -8.82 -4.62
N GLU A 56 10.52 -9.31 -4.37
CA GLU A 56 9.49 -9.62 -5.38
C GLU A 56 9.11 -8.39 -6.22
N GLY A 57 9.10 -7.20 -5.60
CA GLY A 57 8.86 -5.93 -6.30
C GLY A 57 9.90 -5.60 -7.38
N ASN A 58 11.08 -6.26 -7.33
CA ASN A 58 12.16 -6.16 -8.32
C ASN A 58 12.27 -7.42 -9.18
N CYS A 59 11.20 -8.20 -9.30
CA CYS A 59 11.18 -9.43 -10.10
C CYS A 59 11.64 -9.18 -11.53
N PHE A 60 12.59 -9.98 -12.02
CA PHE A 60 13.13 -9.88 -13.39
C PHE A 60 12.13 -10.35 -14.46
N ASN A 61 11.14 -11.14 -14.08
CA ASN A 61 10.10 -11.70 -14.93
C ASN A 61 8.75 -11.01 -14.69
N GLN A 62 8.75 -9.81 -14.12
CA GLN A 62 7.52 -9.05 -13.92
C GLN A 62 6.95 -8.62 -15.27
N GLU A 63 5.74 -9.07 -15.57
CA GLU A 63 5.02 -8.59 -16.74
C GLU A 63 4.54 -7.17 -16.46
N VAL A 64 5.19 -6.19 -17.08
CA VAL A 64 4.79 -4.79 -16.99
C VAL A 64 3.37 -4.63 -17.56
N GLY A 65 2.43 -4.34 -16.69
CA GLY A 65 1.01 -4.19 -17.05
C GLY A 65 0.25 -5.52 -17.19
N GLY A 66 0.83 -6.64 -16.78
CA GLY A 66 0.19 -7.94 -16.84
C GLY A 66 -1.08 -8.07 -15.98
N ASN A 67 -1.19 -7.25 -14.94
CA ASN A 67 -2.35 -7.17 -14.07
C ASN A 67 -2.91 -5.72 -14.03
N ALA A 68 -3.25 -5.18 -15.18
CA ALA A 68 -4.01 -3.94 -15.26
C ALA A 68 -5.51 -4.24 -15.32
N GLY A 69 -6.32 -3.30 -14.82
CA GLY A 69 -7.77 -3.41 -14.93
C GLY A 69 -8.46 -4.05 -13.74
N TYR A 70 -7.93 -3.81 -12.55
CA TYR A 70 -8.52 -4.29 -11.30
C TYR A 70 -9.90 -3.69 -10.98
N GLN A 71 -10.30 -2.62 -11.68
CA GLN A 71 -11.67 -2.10 -11.64
C GLN A 71 -12.55 -2.88 -12.60
N ALA A 72 -12.76 -4.15 -12.32
CA ALA A 72 -13.51 -5.08 -13.15
C ALA A 72 -14.26 -6.10 -12.28
N GLU A 73 -15.30 -6.72 -12.85
CA GLU A 73 -16.04 -7.78 -12.21
C GLU A 73 -15.20 -9.07 -12.09
N TYR A 74 -14.35 -9.33 -13.08
CA TYR A 74 -13.39 -10.43 -13.10
C TYR A 74 -11.99 -9.93 -13.44
N LEU A 75 -11.00 -10.50 -12.78
CA LEU A 75 -9.60 -10.18 -12.92
C LEU A 75 -8.79 -11.45 -13.19
N ARG A 76 -7.96 -11.44 -14.23
CA ARG A 76 -6.93 -12.47 -14.38
C ARG A 76 -5.68 -12.06 -13.61
N TYR A 77 -5.21 -12.93 -12.73
CA TYR A 77 -4.00 -12.71 -11.92
C TYR A 77 -2.92 -13.75 -12.28
N THR A 78 -1.71 -13.26 -12.62
CA THR A 78 -0.56 -14.11 -12.96
C THR A 78 0.31 -14.37 -11.72
N ASN A 79 1.07 -15.46 -11.72
CA ASN A 79 1.93 -15.87 -10.61
C ASN A 79 1.18 -15.99 -9.26
N ALA A 80 -0.03 -16.56 -9.30
CA ALA A 80 -0.94 -16.62 -8.17
C ALA A 80 -0.33 -17.27 -6.92
N ASP A 81 0.41 -18.37 -7.09
CA ASP A 81 1.01 -19.13 -5.99
C ASP A 81 2.02 -18.34 -5.17
N TRP A 82 2.63 -17.33 -5.77
CA TRP A 82 3.65 -16.53 -5.10
C TRP A 82 3.10 -15.23 -4.52
N SER A 83 2.07 -14.67 -5.10
CA SER A 83 1.69 -13.30 -4.82
C SER A 83 0.30 -13.11 -4.21
N LEU A 84 -0.66 -14.02 -4.47
CA LEU A 84 -1.98 -13.92 -3.84
C LEU A 84 -1.89 -14.24 -2.35
N VAL A 85 -2.58 -13.43 -1.56
CA VAL A 85 -2.66 -13.62 -0.11
C VAL A 85 -4.06 -14.10 0.26
N LYS A 86 -4.15 -15.33 0.82
CA LYS A 86 -5.43 -15.86 1.32
C LYS A 86 -5.86 -15.11 2.58
N VAL A 87 -7.11 -14.67 2.56
CA VAL A 87 -7.79 -14.09 3.72
C VAL A 87 -8.59 -15.21 4.40
N PRO A 88 -8.51 -15.37 5.72
CA PRO A 88 -9.33 -16.35 6.43
C PRO A 88 -10.83 -16.10 6.26
N GLY A 89 -11.62 -17.15 6.14
CA GLY A 89 -13.08 -17.04 6.00
C GLY A 89 -13.55 -16.58 4.62
N GLN A 90 -14.71 -15.96 4.59
CA GLN A 90 -15.38 -15.47 3.39
C GLN A 90 -15.70 -13.97 3.52
N PRO A 91 -15.93 -13.23 2.43
CA PRO A 91 -16.32 -11.82 2.53
C PRO A 91 -17.50 -11.53 3.44
N SER A 92 -18.45 -12.46 3.53
CA SER A 92 -19.61 -12.37 4.42
C SER A 92 -19.28 -12.38 5.93
N ASP A 93 -18.06 -12.78 6.29
CA ASP A 93 -17.60 -12.82 7.69
C ASP A 93 -17.03 -11.47 8.13
N TYR A 94 -16.95 -10.51 7.23
CA TYR A 94 -16.37 -9.18 7.43
C TYR A 94 -17.41 -8.08 7.25
N SER A 95 -17.31 -7.01 8.00
CA SER A 95 -18.07 -5.79 7.74
C SER A 95 -17.51 -5.04 6.52
N ASP A 96 -18.30 -4.13 5.93
CA ASP A 96 -17.87 -3.28 4.82
C ASP A 96 -16.59 -2.49 5.17
N ASP A 97 -16.47 -1.97 6.39
CA ASP A 97 -15.29 -1.26 6.85
C ASP A 97 -14.04 -2.15 6.92
N GLN A 98 -14.21 -3.40 7.31
CA GLN A 98 -13.14 -4.38 7.30
C GLN A 98 -12.74 -4.76 5.88
N LEU A 99 -13.70 -4.95 4.97
CA LEU A 99 -13.42 -5.21 3.55
C LEU A 99 -12.68 -4.03 2.90
N ASN A 100 -13.10 -2.79 3.18
CA ASN A 100 -12.40 -1.59 2.75
C ASN A 100 -10.97 -1.53 3.30
N SER A 101 -10.76 -1.94 4.55
CA SER A 101 -9.44 -2.01 5.16
C SER A 101 -8.57 -3.08 4.51
N LEU A 102 -9.12 -4.27 4.24
CA LEU A 102 -8.42 -5.36 3.54
C LEU A 102 -7.98 -4.94 2.14
N LEU A 103 -8.79 -4.16 1.43
CA LEU A 103 -8.43 -3.64 0.11
C LEU A 103 -7.16 -2.78 0.15
N THR A 104 -6.95 -2.01 1.22
CA THR A 104 -5.74 -1.18 1.36
C THR A 104 -4.44 -2.00 1.43
N LEU A 105 -4.53 -3.26 1.85
CA LEU A 105 -3.39 -4.18 1.91
C LEU A 105 -2.87 -4.60 0.52
N ALA A 106 -3.67 -4.40 -0.53
CA ALA A 106 -3.24 -4.68 -1.89
C ALA A 106 -2.14 -3.71 -2.38
N ASP A 107 -2.08 -2.47 -1.85
CA ASP A 107 -1.02 -1.49 -2.17
C ASP A 107 -0.76 -0.52 -1.01
N VAL A 108 -1.68 0.42 -0.75
CA VAL A 108 -1.37 1.66 -0.01
C VAL A 108 -0.91 1.42 1.42
N MET A 109 -1.45 0.42 2.11
CA MET A 109 -1.03 0.08 3.48
C MET A 109 0.35 -0.58 3.48
N THR A 110 0.57 -1.54 2.59
CA THR A 110 1.87 -2.22 2.47
C THR A 110 2.97 -1.26 2.01
N THR A 111 2.66 -0.35 1.09
CA THR A 111 3.55 0.72 0.64
C THR A 111 3.91 1.68 1.78
N GLY A 112 2.92 2.13 2.55
CA GLY A 112 3.14 2.99 3.73
C GLY A 112 3.98 2.32 4.81
N TYR A 113 3.72 1.04 5.10
CA TYR A 113 4.51 0.26 6.05
C TYR A 113 5.95 0.06 5.55
N HIS A 114 6.12 -0.28 4.26
CA HIS A 114 7.43 -0.47 3.64
C HIS A 114 8.27 0.81 3.64
N ALA A 115 7.65 1.97 3.48
CA ALA A 115 8.37 3.26 3.59
C ALA A 115 9.03 3.42 4.96
N GLY A 116 8.33 3.09 6.05
CA GLY A 116 8.89 3.11 7.40
C GLY A 116 10.00 2.07 7.59
N PHE A 117 9.81 0.86 7.05
CA PHE A 117 10.83 -0.19 7.08
C PHE A 117 12.10 0.23 6.34
N SER A 118 11.97 0.84 5.16
CA SER A 118 13.10 1.33 4.36
C SER A 118 13.80 2.54 4.99
N ALA A 119 13.08 3.32 5.80
CA ALA A 119 13.66 4.39 6.61
C ALA A 119 14.32 3.88 7.90
N GLU A 120 14.29 2.56 8.15
CA GLU A 120 14.85 1.92 9.34
C GLU A 120 14.35 2.52 10.66
N ILE A 121 13.05 2.81 10.74
CA ILE A 121 12.43 3.38 11.94
C ILE A 121 12.68 2.47 13.15
N LYS A 122 13.15 3.07 14.24
CA LYS A 122 13.39 2.42 15.52
C LYS A 122 12.46 2.98 16.60
N PRO A 123 12.20 2.23 17.66
CA PRO A 123 11.41 2.72 18.78
C PRO A 123 11.96 4.04 19.33
N GLY A 124 11.07 5.04 19.40
CA GLY A 124 11.39 6.39 19.89
C GLY A 124 11.83 7.40 18.82
N ASP A 125 12.05 6.98 17.58
CA ASP A 125 12.46 7.89 16.50
C ASP A 125 11.41 8.96 16.20
N THR A 126 11.88 10.09 15.69
CA THR A 126 11.06 11.16 15.12
C THR A 126 11.00 11.00 13.61
N VAL A 127 9.79 10.93 13.07
CA VAL A 127 9.54 10.69 11.65
C VAL A 127 8.73 11.85 11.07
N ALA A 128 9.16 12.35 9.90
CA ALA A 128 8.38 13.32 9.11
C ALA A 128 7.78 12.63 7.88
N ILE A 129 6.47 12.76 7.72
CA ILE A 129 5.71 12.17 6.60
C ILE A 129 5.17 13.30 5.73
N LEU A 130 5.60 13.33 4.47
CA LEU A 130 5.20 14.34 3.50
C LEU A 130 4.01 13.85 2.69
N GLY A 131 2.85 14.46 2.95
CA GLY A 131 1.60 14.17 2.25
C GLY A 131 0.56 13.44 3.10
N ASP A 132 -0.68 13.73 2.80
CA ASP A 132 -1.88 13.28 3.52
C ASP A 132 -2.84 12.47 2.63
N GLY A 133 -2.33 11.92 1.54
CA GLY A 133 -3.06 10.96 0.71
C GLY A 133 -3.08 9.57 1.34
N ALA A 134 -3.70 8.60 0.65
CA ALA A 134 -3.87 7.24 1.16
C ALA A 134 -2.53 6.62 1.62
N VAL A 135 -1.48 6.70 0.81
CA VAL A 135 -0.14 6.18 1.17
C VAL A 135 0.46 6.92 2.37
N GLY A 136 0.33 8.27 2.42
CA GLY A 136 0.85 9.06 3.55
C GLY A 136 0.14 8.73 4.87
N LEU A 137 -1.18 8.57 4.84
CA LEU A 137 -1.97 8.14 6.00
C LEU A 137 -1.60 6.72 6.43
N CYS A 138 -1.42 5.80 5.50
CA CYS A 138 -0.93 4.45 5.80
C CYS A 138 0.52 4.46 6.33
N ALA A 139 1.36 5.40 5.88
CA ALA A 139 2.70 5.57 6.43
C ALA A 139 2.68 6.05 7.90
N VAL A 140 1.67 6.83 8.31
CA VAL A 140 1.46 7.18 9.73
C VAL A 140 1.21 5.93 10.56
N ILE A 141 0.31 5.05 10.08
CA ILE A 141 0.06 3.75 10.73
C ILE A 141 1.34 2.91 10.75
N GLY A 142 2.04 2.81 9.62
CA GLY A 142 3.29 2.07 9.49
C GLY A 142 4.37 2.55 10.46
N ALA A 143 4.57 3.86 10.57
CA ALA A 143 5.53 4.47 11.49
C ALA A 143 5.19 4.17 12.96
N LYS A 144 3.91 4.29 13.32
CA LYS A 144 3.41 3.95 14.66
C LYS A 144 3.64 2.48 14.99
N LEU A 145 3.32 1.56 14.07
CA LEU A 145 3.53 0.12 14.26
C LEU A 145 5.01 -0.24 14.44
N GLN A 146 5.92 0.51 13.82
CA GLN A 146 7.36 0.32 13.93
C GLN A 146 7.97 1.03 15.15
N GLY A 147 7.14 1.74 15.93
CA GLY A 147 7.54 2.29 17.22
C GLY A 147 8.05 3.72 17.18
N ALA A 148 7.79 4.49 16.13
CA ALA A 148 8.10 5.92 16.11
C ALA A 148 7.51 6.61 17.35
N GLY A 149 8.33 7.38 18.05
CA GLY A 149 7.94 8.13 19.24
C GLY A 149 7.28 9.46 18.91
N ARG A 150 7.61 10.03 17.76
CA ARG A 150 7.02 11.27 17.24
C ARG A 150 6.77 11.13 15.75
N ILE A 151 5.56 11.47 15.31
CA ILE A 151 5.15 11.38 13.91
C ILE A 151 4.62 12.75 13.48
N ILE A 152 5.38 13.45 12.67
CA ILE A 152 5.06 14.77 12.13
C ILE A 152 4.50 14.58 10.72
N THR A 153 3.22 14.93 10.50
CA THR A 153 2.60 14.78 9.18
C THR A 153 2.37 16.15 8.55
N LEU A 154 2.89 16.33 7.33
CA LEU A 154 2.63 17.52 6.52
C LEU A 154 1.30 17.34 5.79
N SER A 155 0.27 18.05 6.26
CA SER A 155 -1.10 17.94 5.79
C SER A 155 -1.75 19.30 5.61
N HIS A 156 -2.39 19.52 4.45
CA HIS A 156 -3.03 20.80 4.12
C HIS A 156 -4.56 20.71 4.08
N HIS A 157 -5.14 19.54 4.33
CA HIS A 157 -6.57 19.28 4.31
C HIS A 157 -7.02 18.92 5.73
N ALA A 158 -7.95 19.69 6.28
CA ALA A 158 -8.35 19.56 7.69
C ALA A 158 -8.92 18.17 8.02
N ASP A 159 -9.69 17.58 7.12
CA ASP A 159 -10.26 16.24 7.23
C ASP A 159 -9.17 15.16 7.25
N ARG A 160 -8.17 15.27 6.39
CA ARG A 160 -7.04 14.33 6.33
C ARG A 160 -6.08 14.50 7.51
N ALA A 161 -5.88 15.74 7.97
CA ALA A 161 -5.10 16.01 9.17
C ALA A 161 -5.75 15.38 10.42
N ALA A 162 -7.09 15.47 10.52
CA ALA A 162 -7.83 14.79 11.58
C ALA A 162 -7.64 13.28 11.53
N LEU A 163 -7.74 12.68 10.33
CA LEU A 163 -7.52 11.25 10.13
C LEU A 163 -6.07 10.84 10.41
N ALA A 164 -5.08 11.66 10.02
CA ALA A 164 -3.67 11.41 10.36
C ALA A 164 -3.47 11.37 11.88
N THR A 165 -4.12 12.28 12.63
CA THR A 165 -4.06 12.31 14.09
C THR A 165 -4.71 11.06 14.70
N GLU A 166 -5.86 10.63 14.18
CA GLU A 166 -6.51 9.39 14.59
C GLU A 166 -5.60 8.18 14.38
N PHE A 167 -4.89 8.12 13.26
CA PHE A 167 -3.96 7.04 12.93
C PHE A 167 -2.66 7.08 13.74
N GLY A 168 -2.35 8.20 14.37
CA GLY A 168 -1.23 8.29 15.31
C GLY A 168 -0.22 9.39 15.04
N ALA A 169 -0.50 10.33 14.13
CA ALA A 169 0.33 11.53 13.98
C ALA A 169 0.30 12.34 15.29
N THR A 170 1.47 12.72 15.77
CA THR A 170 1.63 13.54 16.99
C THR A 170 1.58 15.03 16.69
N ASP A 171 2.00 15.42 15.50
CA ASP A 171 2.07 16.80 15.07
C ASP A 171 1.58 16.93 13.62
N ILE A 172 0.85 18.00 13.35
CA ILE A 172 0.40 18.36 12.00
C ILE A 172 1.08 19.66 11.59
N VAL A 173 1.70 19.66 10.42
CA VAL A 173 2.30 20.84 9.78
C VAL A 173 1.49 21.20 8.56
N SER A 174 0.79 22.34 8.59
CA SER A 174 -0.06 22.83 7.50
C SER A 174 0.64 23.84 6.59
N GLU A 175 1.79 24.31 6.99
CA GLU A 175 2.63 25.23 6.24
C GLU A 175 3.16 24.59 4.97
N LYS A 176 3.63 25.40 4.02
CA LYS A 176 4.20 24.97 2.74
C LYS A 176 5.59 25.56 2.51
N GLY A 177 6.36 24.88 1.67
CA GLY A 177 7.70 25.34 1.27
C GLY A 177 8.61 25.55 2.49
N ASP A 178 9.35 26.68 2.50
CA ASP A 178 10.32 26.99 3.52
C ASP A 178 9.72 27.15 4.93
N ASP A 179 8.45 27.56 5.02
CA ASP A 179 7.79 27.69 6.34
C ASP A 179 7.47 26.32 6.94
N ALA A 180 7.13 25.32 6.10
CA ALA A 180 7.00 23.94 6.56
C ALA A 180 8.35 23.41 7.07
N VAL A 181 9.44 23.66 6.36
CA VAL A 181 10.79 23.27 6.78
C VAL A 181 11.13 23.88 8.13
N LYS A 182 10.92 25.20 8.29
CA LYS A 182 11.15 25.89 9.57
C LYS A 182 10.34 25.25 10.70
N LYS A 183 9.06 24.95 10.42
CA LYS A 183 8.17 24.35 11.42
C LYS A 183 8.63 22.97 11.85
N VAL A 184 9.05 22.12 10.91
CA VAL A 184 9.62 20.81 11.23
C VAL A 184 10.91 20.95 12.04
N LEU A 185 11.81 21.85 11.66
CA LEU A 185 13.05 22.12 12.42
C LEU A 185 12.77 22.63 13.84
N GLU A 186 11.77 23.50 14.03
CA GLU A 186 11.33 23.92 15.37
C GLU A 186 10.86 22.72 16.20
N LEU A 187 10.05 21.83 15.61
CA LEU A 187 9.51 20.64 16.27
C LEU A 187 10.58 19.61 16.62
N THR A 188 11.68 19.59 15.87
CA THR A 188 12.78 18.63 16.04
C THR A 188 14.03 19.23 16.70
N ASN A 189 13.98 20.48 17.18
CA ASN A 189 15.11 21.22 17.75
C ASN A 189 16.29 21.37 16.79
N GLY A 190 16.01 21.52 15.51
CA GLY A 190 16.99 21.76 14.46
C GLY A 190 17.65 20.53 13.86
N VAL A 191 17.10 19.35 14.14
CA VAL A 191 17.59 18.07 13.59
C VAL A 191 16.77 17.69 12.37
#